data_02983f29405a3834022470115e2287f8
#
_entry.id   02983f29405a3834022470115e2287f8
#
_cell.length_a   1.000
_cell.length_b   1.000
_cell.length_c   1.000
_cell.angle_alpha   90.00
_cell.angle_beta   90.00
_cell.angle_gamma   90.00
#
_symmetry.space_group_name_H-M   'P 1'
#
loop_
_entity.id
_entity.type
_entity.pdbx_description
1 polymer ?
#
loop_
_entity_poly.entity_id
_entity_poly.type
_entity_poly.pdbx_seq_one_letter_code
_entity_poly.pdbx_strand_id
1 'polypeptide(L)'
;MTERQSKIDLEAVLRLFTELRDHIGDRVHRQHEMDDTLYSFVLFRLFGYSFNTFKAIGLLLPDGFYEQAFALYRMLWEASIGLEWISRDPEARSHQYAGFTVVEYQRFLRRRPQIGVSLKEDEESIRMHEERLKFFQQLMATQLERFSSQDKKGKTRQWGRFFGSKNVEELAREIGGEWSEDYELEYASSSGYAHAAPGAVLFPLHDPDASIARRQDVERSAMVGVKSVAVMIRTFDKWATYQGSNEREYLAGVLDRLAETGTGD
;
A
#
# COMPACT_ATOMS: atom_id res chain seq x y z
N MET A 1 2.49 34.05 21.03
CA MET A 1 1.73 33.91 19.78
C MET A 1 1.32 32.45 19.73
N THR A 2 0.09 32.13 20.07
CA THR A 2 -0.50 30.80 19.94
C THR A 2 -0.81 30.61 18.46
N GLU A 3 0.00 29.79 17.78
CA GLU A 3 -0.36 29.29 16.44
C GLU A 3 -1.72 28.58 16.58
N ARG A 4 -2.74 29.16 15.96
CA ARG A 4 -3.99 28.45 15.72
C ARG A 4 -3.65 27.32 14.74
N GLN A 5 -3.44 26.10 15.26
CA GLN A 5 -3.49 24.91 14.42
C GLN A 5 -4.89 24.87 13.79
N SER A 6 -4.96 24.99 12.48
CA SER A 6 -6.21 24.84 11.74
C SER A 6 -6.71 23.41 11.97
N LYS A 7 -7.88 23.29 12.56
CA LYS A 7 -8.48 21.99 12.89
C LYS A 7 -9.11 21.43 11.63
N ILE A 8 -8.62 20.28 11.15
CA ILE A 8 -9.18 19.60 9.98
C ILE A 8 -10.60 19.10 10.31
N ASP A 9 -11.57 19.44 9.45
CA ASP A 9 -12.96 19.01 9.59
C ASP A 9 -13.14 17.56 9.12
N LEU A 10 -13.29 16.61 10.06
CA LEU A 10 -13.50 15.20 9.75
C LEU A 10 -14.74 14.96 8.92
N GLU A 11 -15.84 15.67 9.15
CA GLU A 11 -17.08 15.48 8.38
C GLU A 11 -16.89 15.90 6.92
N ALA A 12 -16.20 17.02 6.69
CA ALA A 12 -15.87 17.46 5.33
C ALA A 12 -14.98 16.42 4.61
N VAL A 13 -13.96 15.87 5.31
CA VAL A 13 -13.09 14.81 4.78
C VAL A 13 -13.90 13.56 4.45
N LEU A 14 -14.81 13.12 5.31
CA LEU A 14 -15.65 11.94 5.07
C LEU A 14 -16.61 12.12 3.90
N ARG A 15 -17.13 13.33 3.69
CA ARG A 15 -17.93 13.65 2.49
C ARG A 15 -17.11 13.50 1.22
N LEU A 16 -15.91 14.08 1.16
CA LEU A 16 -15.02 13.96 0.00
C LEU A 16 -14.58 12.52 -0.23
N PHE A 17 -14.30 11.79 0.85
CA PHE A 17 -13.96 10.37 0.79
C PHE A 17 -15.08 9.53 0.15
N THR A 18 -16.32 9.78 0.57
CA THR A 18 -17.51 9.08 0.06
C THR A 18 -17.75 9.45 -1.41
N GLU A 19 -17.68 10.72 -1.75
CA GLU A 19 -17.85 11.22 -3.12
C GLU A 19 -16.81 10.59 -4.06
N LEU A 20 -15.54 10.62 -3.70
CA LEU A 20 -14.47 10.01 -4.50
C LEU A 20 -14.66 8.49 -4.64
N ARG A 21 -15.01 7.79 -3.56
CA ARG A 21 -15.32 6.35 -3.59
C ARG A 21 -16.42 6.02 -4.57
N ASP A 22 -17.52 6.77 -4.53
CA ASP A 22 -18.70 6.50 -5.35
C ASP A 22 -18.41 6.84 -6.82
N HIS A 23 -17.72 7.96 -7.07
CA HIS A 23 -17.27 8.32 -8.42
C HIS A 23 -16.36 7.24 -9.04
N ILE A 24 -15.34 6.78 -8.29
CA ILE A 24 -14.47 5.71 -8.76
C ILE A 24 -15.27 4.41 -9.00
N GLY A 25 -16.16 4.05 -8.08
CA GLY A 25 -17.01 2.86 -8.21
C GLY A 25 -17.83 2.90 -9.49
N ASP A 26 -18.46 4.02 -9.79
CA ASP A 26 -19.24 4.24 -11.01
C ASP A 26 -18.39 4.14 -12.28
N ARG A 27 -17.19 4.71 -12.26
CA ARG A 27 -16.25 4.64 -13.40
C ARG A 27 -15.75 3.25 -13.65
N VAL A 28 -15.32 2.54 -12.61
CA VAL A 28 -14.85 1.15 -12.71
C VAL A 28 -15.95 0.23 -13.24
N HIS A 29 -17.19 0.43 -12.84
CA HIS A 29 -18.33 -0.35 -13.35
C HIS A 29 -18.59 -0.15 -14.83
N ARG A 30 -18.35 1.06 -15.36
CA ARG A 30 -18.69 1.44 -16.74
C ARG A 30 -17.56 1.24 -17.73
N GLN A 31 -16.30 1.23 -17.29
CA GLN A 31 -15.13 1.43 -18.16
C GLN A 31 -14.01 0.43 -17.87
N HIS A 32 -14.26 -0.80 -17.49
CA HIS A 32 -13.17 -1.74 -17.34
C HIS A 32 -12.98 -2.57 -18.61
N GLU A 33 -12.30 -2.02 -19.57
CA GLU A 33 -11.75 -2.81 -20.66
C GLU A 33 -10.33 -3.22 -20.27
N MET A 34 -10.13 -4.51 -20.08
CA MET A 34 -8.80 -5.11 -19.98
C MET A 34 -8.39 -5.56 -21.36
N ASP A 35 -7.26 -5.06 -21.83
CA ASP A 35 -6.59 -5.70 -22.97
C ASP A 35 -5.86 -6.99 -22.49
N ASP A 36 -5.39 -7.80 -23.44
CA ASP A 36 -4.72 -9.07 -23.15
C ASP A 36 -3.26 -8.90 -22.71
N THR A 37 -2.86 -7.69 -22.25
CA THR A 37 -1.49 -7.44 -21.81
C THR A 37 -1.31 -7.76 -20.32
N LEU A 38 -0.10 -8.19 -19.97
CA LEU A 38 0.26 -8.37 -18.56
C LEU A 38 0.17 -7.07 -17.75
N TYR A 39 0.48 -5.94 -18.39
CA TYR A 39 0.36 -4.62 -17.76
C TYR A 39 -1.07 -4.33 -17.37
N SER A 40 -2.03 -4.52 -18.28
CA SER A 40 -3.46 -4.35 -18.00
C SER A 40 -3.90 -5.16 -16.79
N PHE A 41 -3.54 -6.44 -16.77
CA PHE A 41 -3.86 -7.32 -15.65
C PHE A 41 -3.25 -6.83 -14.32
N VAL A 42 -1.97 -6.48 -14.31
CA VAL A 42 -1.27 -6.00 -13.09
C VAL A 42 -1.87 -4.69 -12.61
N LEU A 43 -2.09 -3.73 -13.52
CA LEU A 43 -2.72 -2.44 -13.23
C LEU A 43 -4.09 -2.63 -12.59
N PHE A 44 -4.95 -3.45 -13.20
CA PHE A 44 -6.29 -3.71 -12.69
C PHE A 44 -6.27 -4.34 -11.29
N ARG A 45 -5.37 -5.31 -11.06
CA ARG A 45 -5.24 -5.97 -9.75
C ARG A 45 -4.73 -5.04 -8.67
N LEU A 46 -3.70 -4.23 -8.95
CA LEU A 46 -3.16 -3.25 -7.99
C LEU A 46 -4.14 -2.13 -7.71
N PHE A 47 -4.81 -1.62 -8.74
CA PHE A 47 -5.85 -0.63 -8.58
C PHE A 47 -7.01 -1.14 -7.73
N GLY A 48 -7.51 -2.34 -8.02
CA GLY A 48 -8.58 -2.98 -7.24
C GLY A 48 -8.18 -3.20 -5.78
N TYR A 49 -6.93 -3.60 -5.52
CA TYR A 49 -6.39 -3.72 -4.18
C TYR A 49 -6.36 -2.36 -3.47
N SER A 50 -5.84 -1.32 -4.13
CA SER A 50 -5.79 0.04 -3.59
C SER A 50 -7.19 0.59 -3.29
N PHE A 51 -8.13 0.41 -4.20
CA PHE A 51 -9.50 0.88 -4.03
C PHE A 51 -10.23 0.15 -2.90
N ASN A 52 -10.03 -1.16 -2.75
CA ASN A 52 -10.61 -1.90 -1.62
C ASN A 52 -9.98 -1.49 -0.28
N THR A 53 -8.67 -1.24 -0.25
CA THR A 53 -7.99 -0.73 0.93
C THR A 53 -8.49 0.67 1.31
N PHE A 54 -8.66 1.54 0.31
CA PHE A 54 -9.27 2.86 0.49
C PHE A 54 -10.66 2.77 1.11
N LYS A 55 -11.54 1.92 0.57
CA LYS A 55 -12.88 1.69 1.16
C LYS A 55 -12.81 1.23 2.62
N ALA A 56 -11.88 0.32 2.94
CA ALA A 56 -11.72 -0.17 4.31
C ALA A 56 -11.28 0.94 5.28
N ILE A 57 -10.40 1.84 4.84
CA ILE A 57 -10.03 3.04 5.62
C ILE A 57 -11.27 3.86 5.93
N GLY A 58 -12.09 4.16 4.92
CA GLY A 58 -13.32 4.95 5.09
C GLY A 58 -14.32 4.37 6.09
N LEU A 59 -14.33 3.05 6.28
CA LEU A 59 -15.16 2.38 7.30
C LEU A 59 -14.63 2.57 8.74
N LEU A 60 -13.33 2.83 8.90
CA LEU A 60 -12.70 2.95 10.23
C LEU A 60 -12.70 4.38 10.76
N LEU A 61 -12.65 5.37 9.86
CA LEU A 61 -12.51 6.78 10.23
C LEU A 61 -13.68 7.33 11.07
N PRO A 62 -14.97 7.05 10.73
CA PRO A 62 -16.11 7.58 11.49
C PRO A 62 -16.12 7.09 12.94
N ASP A 63 -15.62 5.89 13.17
CA ASP A 63 -15.56 5.27 14.50
C ASP A 63 -14.28 5.63 15.28
N GLY A 64 -13.39 6.46 14.69
CA GLY A 64 -12.17 6.91 15.33
C GLY A 64 -11.06 5.85 15.42
N PHE A 65 -11.11 4.80 14.60
CA PHE A 65 -10.05 3.77 14.53
C PHE A 65 -8.86 4.25 13.68
N TYR A 66 -8.30 5.42 14.02
CA TYR A 66 -7.25 6.04 13.19
C TYR A 66 -5.97 5.21 13.12
N GLU A 67 -5.61 4.46 14.18
CA GLU A 67 -4.40 3.63 14.19
C GLU A 67 -4.49 2.50 13.15
N GLN A 68 -5.64 1.82 13.10
CA GLN A 68 -5.91 0.77 12.13
C GLN A 68 -6.05 1.35 10.71
N ALA A 69 -6.72 2.48 10.59
CA ALA A 69 -6.82 3.21 9.33
C ALA A 69 -5.44 3.64 8.83
N PHE A 70 -4.54 4.08 9.72
CA PHE A 70 -3.18 4.48 9.36
C PHE A 70 -2.30 3.29 8.93
N ALA A 71 -2.48 2.11 9.55
CA ALA A 71 -1.85 0.89 9.07
C ALA A 71 -2.32 0.51 7.65
N LEU A 72 -3.62 0.63 7.37
CA LEU A 72 -4.17 0.43 6.02
C LEU A 72 -3.72 1.52 5.03
N TYR A 73 -3.58 2.76 5.47
CA TYR A 73 -3.01 3.83 4.64
C TYR A 73 -1.63 3.45 4.11
N ARG A 74 -0.77 2.87 4.93
CA ARG A 74 0.51 2.36 4.48
C ARG A 74 0.37 1.33 3.35
N MET A 75 -0.58 0.39 3.47
CA MET A 75 -0.83 -0.61 2.42
C MET A 75 -1.32 0.04 1.12
N LEU A 76 -2.21 1.03 1.23
CA LEU A 76 -2.68 1.83 0.11
C LEU A 76 -1.51 2.54 -0.57
N TRP A 77 -0.66 3.21 0.21
CA TRP A 77 0.49 3.95 -0.28
C TRP A 77 1.52 3.03 -0.98
N GLU A 78 1.85 1.86 -0.37
CA GLU A 78 2.77 0.87 -0.98
C GLU A 78 2.24 0.31 -2.31
N ALA A 79 0.95 0.04 -2.42
CA ALA A 79 0.34 -0.42 -3.66
C ALA A 79 0.35 0.68 -4.72
N SER A 80 0.05 1.91 -4.33
CA SER A 80 -0.01 3.07 -5.23
C SER A 80 1.34 3.47 -5.79
N ILE A 81 2.39 3.49 -4.95
CA ILE A 81 3.75 3.76 -5.42
C ILE A 81 4.28 2.62 -6.32
N GLY A 82 3.89 1.39 -6.03
CA GLY A 82 4.17 0.24 -6.89
C GLY A 82 3.54 0.39 -8.27
N LEU A 83 2.31 0.84 -8.33
CA LEU A 83 1.60 1.14 -9.57
C LEU A 83 2.25 2.28 -10.34
N GLU A 84 2.63 3.38 -9.66
CA GLU A 84 3.38 4.49 -10.27
C GLU A 84 4.70 4.00 -10.87
N TRP A 85 5.44 3.18 -10.15
CA TRP A 85 6.70 2.61 -10.63
C TRP A 85 6.49 1.73 -11.87
N ILE A 86 5.50 0.86 -11.86
CA ILE A 86 5.18 -0.03 -13.00
C ILE A 86 4.79 0.80 -14.23
N SER A 87 3.99 1.84 -14.06
CA SER A 87 3.51 2.68 -15.15
C SER A 87 4.61 3.46 -15.90
N ARG A 88 5.81 3.59 -15.33
CA ARG A 88 6.96 4.25 -15.99
C ARG A 88 7.67 3.38 -17.04
N ASP A 89 7.50 2.07 -16.95
CA ASP A 89 7.98 1.09 -17.93
C ASP A 89 7.01 -0.11 -17.89
N PRO A 90 5.84 0.05 -18.52
CA PRO A 90 4.73 -0.87 -18.35
C PRO A 90 5.06 -2.33 -18.67
N GLU A 91 5.77 -2.56 -19.79
CA GLU A 91 6.09 -3.91 -20.24
C GLU A 91 7.12 -4.58 -19.30
N ALA A 92 8.31 -3.98 -19.16
CA ALA A 92 9.38 -4.60 -18.40
C ALA A 92 9.05 -4.74 -16.91
N ARG A 93 8.42 -3.70 -16.32
CA ARG A 93 8.11 -3.68 -14.88
C ARG A 93 6.90 -4.52 -14.51
N SER A 94 5.93 -4.70 -15.41
CA SER A 94 4.84 -5.67 -15.19
C SER A 94 5.37 -7.10 -15.17
N HIS A 95 6.26 -7.43 -16.09
CA HIS A 95 6.93 -8.74 -16.07
C HIS A 95 7.78 -8.95 -14.82
N GLN A 96 8.45 -7.90 -14.36
CA GLN A 96 9.22 -7.95 -13.12
C GLN A 96 8.32 -8.13 -11.89
N TYR A 97 7.23 -7.38 -11.81
CA TYR A 97 6.26 -7.50 -10.73
C TYR A 97 5.63 -8.89 -10.67
N ALA A 98 5.08 -9.35 -11.79
CA ALA A 98 4.45 -10.67 -11.87
C ALA A 98 5.46 -11.80 -11.61
N GLY A 99 6.65 -11.71 -12.19
CA GLY A 99 7.71 -12.71 -12.00
C GLY A 99 8.21 -12.79 -10.56
N PHE A 100 8.11 -11.72 -9.78
CA PHE A 100 8.53 -11.73 -8.38
C PHE A 100 7.68 -12.66 -7.50
N THR A 101 6.49 -13.06 -7.93
CA THR A 101 5.66 -14.07 -7.25
C THR A 101 6.40 -15.38 -7.05
N VAL A 102 7.36 -15.70 -7.93
CA VAL A 102 8.25 -16.87 -7.81
C VAL A 102 9.06 -16.81 -6.50
N VAL A 103 9.58 -15.62 -6.16
CA VAL A 103 10.35 -15.41 -4.93
C VAL A 103 9.46 -15.54 -3.70
N GLU A 104 8.25 -14.99 -3.77
CA GLU A 104 7.28 -15.05 -2.66
C GLU A 104 6.82 -16.49 -2.43
N TYR A 105 6.51 -17.21 -3.50
CA TYR A 105 6.11 -18.61 -3.41
C TYR A 105 7.24 -19.50 -2.85
N GLN A 106 8.50 -19.26 -3.28
CA GLN A 106 9.65 -19.95 -2.70
C GLN A 106 9.79 -19.68 -1.20
N ARG A 107 9.58 -18.42 -0.76
CA ARG A 107 9.62 -18.08 0.67
C ARG A 107 8.52 -18.80 1.46
N PHE A 108 7.33 -18.88 0.90
CA PHE A 108 6.22 -19.64 1.49
C PHE A 108 6.60 -21.13 1.62
N LEU A 109 7.04 -21.75 0.54
CA LEU A 109 7.43 -23.16 0.54
C LEU A 109 8.57 -23.49 1.52
N ARG A 110 9.54 -22.58 1.68
CA ARG A 110 10.62 -22.75 2.66
C ARG A 110 10.13 -22.76 4.12
N ARG A 111 9.09 -22.02 4.41
CA ARG A 111 8.53 -21.92 5.76
C ARG A 111 7.55 -23.06 6.08
N ARG A 112 6.91 -23.60 5.08
CA ARG A 112 5.84 -24.59 5.24
C ARG A 112 6.26 -25.85 6.02
N PRO A 113 7.41 -26.51 5.72
CA PRO A 113 7.86 -27.65 6.52
C PRO A 113 8.11 -27.29 7.98
N GLN A 114 8.71 -26.13 8.25
CA GLN A 114 8.99 -25.68 9.62
C GLN A 114 7.68 -25.44 10.41
N ILE A 115 6.66 -24.87 9.77
CA ILE A 115 5.33 -24.70 10.35
C ILE A 115 4.69 -26.06 10.61
N GLY A 116 4.79 -27.00 9.67
CA GLY A 116 4.25 -28.36 9.82
C GLY A 116 4.84 -29.08 11.02
N VAL A 117 6.18 -29.01 11.21
CA VAL A 117 6.86 -29.54 12.40
C VAL A 117 6.31 -28.87 13.68
N SER A 118 6.17 -27.54 13.69
CA SER A 118 5.66 -26.80 14.84
C SER A 118 4.21 -27.17 15.17
N LEU A 119 3.38 -27.44 14.15
CA LEU A 119 1.99 -27.87 14.29
C LEU A 119 1.83 -29.36 14.50
N LYS A 120 2.94 -30.12 14.58
CA LYS A 120 2.95 -31.58 14.70
C LYS A 120 2.17 -32.29 13.57
N GLU A 121 2.31 -31.78 12.34
CA GLU A 121 1.84 -32.48 11.15
C GLU A 121 2.59 -33.81 11.00
N ASP A 122 2.00 -34.74 10.27
CA ASP A 122 2.63 -36.05 10.00
C ASP A 122 3.90 -35.87 9.13
N GLU A 123 4.83 -36.78 9.31
CA GLU A 123 6.13 -36.75 8.63
C GLU A 123 6.01 -36.84 7.10
N GLU A 124 4.97 -37.48 6.60
CA GLU A 124 4.72 -37.62 5.18
C GLU A 124 4.31 -36.25 4.56
N SER A 125 3.42 -35.53 5.22
CA SER A 125 3.02 -34.18 4.80
C SER A 125 4.23 -33.22 4.77
N ILE A 126 5.08 -33.26 5.80
CA ILE A 126 6.29 -32.43 5.85
C ILE A 126 7.23 -32.79 4.70
N ARG A 127 7.50 -34.09 4.46
CA ARG A 127 8.33 -34.56 3.36
C ARG A 127 7.81 -34.12 2.01
N MET A 128 6.50 -34.22 1.76
CA MET A 128 5.90 -33.75 0.52
C MET A 128 6.14 -32.26 0.27
N HIS A 129 6.10 -31.42 1.31
CA HIS A 129 6.38 -30.00 1.18
C HIS A 129 7.86 -29.73 0.87
N GLU A 130 8.78 -30.49 1.45
CA GLU A 130 10.21 -30.39 1.13
C GLU A 130 10.51 -30.82 -0.31
N GLU A 131 9.89 -31.89 -0.78
CA GLU A 131 10.01 -32.36 -2.16
C GLU A 131 9.46 -31.34 -3.16
N ARG A 132 8.31 -30.73 -2.86
CA ARG A 132 7.74 -29.62 -3.65
C ARG A 132 8.68 -28.41 -3.69
N LEU A 133 9.30 -28.07 -2.58
CA LEU A 133 10.28 -26.99 -2.53
C LEU A 133 11.48 -27.28 -3.43
N LYS A 134 12.06 -28.50 -3.36
CA LYS A 134 13.17 -28.90 -4.21
C LYS A 134 12.80 -28.86 -5.69
N PHE A 135 11.67 -29.45 -6.05
CA PHE A 135 11.15 -29.43 -7.41
C PHE A 135 10.95 -27.99 -7.92
N PHE A 136 10.30 -27.13 -7.11
CA PHE A 136 10.08 -25.72 -7.46
C PHE A 136 11.42 -24.98 -7.65
N GLN A 137 12.40 -25.18 -6.76
CA GLN A 137 13.71 -24.55 -6.89
C GLN A 137 14.43 -24.97 -8.18
N GLN A 138 14.34 -26.24 -8.57
CA GLN A 138 14.91 -26.72 -9.84
C GLN A 138 14.20 -26.11 -11.05
N LEU A 139 12.88 -26.16 -11.07
CA LEU A 139 12.07 -25.65 -12.17
C LEU A 139 12.23 -24.14 -12.38
N MET A 140 12.35 -23.40 -11.28
CA MET A 140 12.35 -21.93 -11.29
C MET A 140 13.75 -21.32 -11.07
N ALA A 141 14.82 -22.13 -11.13
CA ALA A 141 16.17 -21.67 -10.84
C ALA A 141 16.56 -20.42 -11.62
N THR A 142 16.36 -20.43 -12.95
CA THR A 142 16.66 -19.29 -13.83
C THR A 142 15.83 -18.04 -13.48
N GLN A 143 14.57 -18.23 -13.09
CA GLN A 143 13.71 -17.10 -12.68
C GLN A 143 14.16 -16.53 -11.34
N LEU A 144 14.55 -17.37 -10.38
CA LEU A 144 15.05 -16.94 -9.08
C LEU A 144 16.35 -16.14 -9.18
N GLU A 145 17.25 -16.51 -10.10
CA GLU A 145 18.48 -15.77 -10.36
C GLU A 145 18.21 -14.34 -10.81
N ARG A 146 17.18 -14.10 -11.61
CA ARG A 146 16.80 -12.75 -12.08
C ARG A 146 16.43 -11.81 -10.93
N PHE A 147 15.99 -12.35 -9.80
CA PHE A 147 15.59 -11.60 -8.60
C PHE A 147 16.63 -11.71 -7.48
N SER A 148 17.90 -11.69 -7.86
CA SER A 148 19.02 -11.70 -6.92
C SER A 148 20.04 -10.62 -7.30
N SER A 149 20.81 -10.18 -6.30
CA SER A 149 21.94 -9.27 -6.49
C SER A 149 23.06 -9.65 -5.54
N GLN A 150 24.27 -9.25 -5.88
CA GLN A 150 25.41 -9.42 -4.96
C GLN A 150 25.45 -8.25 -3.97
N ASP A 151 25.63 -8.56 -2.70
CA ASP A 151 25.89 -7.54 -1.67
C ASP A 151 27.36 -7.05 -1.76
N LYS A 152 27.69 -6.05 -0.95
CA LYS A 152 29.05 -5.44 -0.91
C LYS A 152 30.17 -6.45 -0.58
N LYS A 153 29.82 -7.65 -0.09
CA LYS A 153 30.74 -8.75 0.23
C LYS A 153 30.73 -9.84 -0.84
N GLY A 154 30.10 -9.62 -1.99
CA GLY A 154 30.00 -10.59 -3.09
C GLY A 154 29.03 -11.74 -2.83
N LYS A 155 28.25 -11.70 -1.74
CA LYS A 155 27.26 -12.73 -1.44
C LYS A 155 25.98 -12.48 -2.20
N THR A 156 25.51 -13.47 -2.96
CA THR A 156 24.22 -13.41 -3.64
C THR A 156 23.08 -13.38 -2.63
N ARG A 157 22.21 -12.37 -2.77
CA ARG A 157 20.99 -12.24 -1.96
C ARG A 157 19.79 -12.08 -2.86
N GLN A 158 18.71 -12.75 -2.54
CA GLN A 158 17.42 -12.54 -3.17
C GLN A 158 16.86 -11.15 -2.84
N TRP A 159 16.24 -10.53 -3.81
CA TRP A 159 15.55 -9.25 -3.62
C TRP A 159 14.49 -9.35 -2.52
N GLY A 160 14.36 -8.30 -1.76
CA GLY A 160 13.35 -8.19 -0.72
C GLY A 160 11.97 -7.90 -1.29
N ARG A 161 11.92 -7.18 -2.40
CA ARG A 161 10.72 -6.66 -3.06
C ARG A 161 10.86 -6.75 -4.59
N PHE A 162 9.74 -6.62 -5.31
CA PHE A 162 9.71 -6.74 -6.78
C PHE A 162 10.49 -5.64 -7.51
N PHE A 163 10.73 -4.51 -6.89
CA PHE A 163 11.51 -3.39 -7.48
C PHE A 163 13.02 -3.49 -7.20
N GLY A 164 13.51 -4.64 -6.80
CA GLY A 164 14.94 -4.93 -6.69
C GLY A 164 15.47 -4.96 -5.26
N SER A 165 16.73 -4.58 -5.13
CA SER A 165 17.42 -4.47 -3.84
C SER A 165 17.10 -3.19 -3.07
N LYS A 166 16.41 -2.25 -3.69
CA LYS A 166 16.02 -0.97 -3.10
C LYS A 166 15.03 -1.18 -1.97
N ASN A 167 15.07 -0.32 -0.98
CA ASN A 167 14.00 -0.18 -0.01
C ASN A 167 12.91 0.79 -0.53
N VAL A 168 11.84 0.94 0.24
CA VAL A 168 10.71 1.79 -0.16
C VAL A 168 11.09 3.27 -0.21
N GLU A 169 12.00 3.71 0.66
CA GLU A 169 12.54 5.07 0.68
C GLU A 169 13.31 5.38 -0.61
N GLU A 170 14.21 4.49 -1.01
CA GLU A 170 14.98 4.62 -2.24
C GLU A 170 14.05 4.63 -3.47
N LEU A 171 12.97 3.85 -3.44
CA LEU A 171 11.96 3.87 -4.49
C LEU A 171 11.22 5.21 -4.54
N ALA A 172 10.79 5.73 -3.39
CA ALA A 172 10.10 7.01 -3.31
C ALA A 172 10.97 8.16 -3.82
N ARG A 173 12.25 8.17 -3.46
CA ARG A 173 13.22 9.16 -3.96
C ARG A 173 13.48 9.04 -5.47
N GLU A 174 13.53 7.81 -6.01
CA GLU A 174 13.68 7.60 -7.46
C GLU A 174 12.46 8.12 -8.23
N ILE A 175 11.28 7.90 -7.70
CA ILE A 175 10.05 8.40 -8.29
C ILE A 175 9.99 9.93 -8.16
N GLY A 176 10.39 10.47 -7.00
CA GLY A 176 10.47 11.91 -6.72
C GLY A 176 9.11 12.56 -6.48
N GLY A 177 9.12 13.91 -6.42
CA GLY A 177 7.93 14.72 -6.18
C GLY A 177 7.23 14.35 -4.86
N GLU A 178 5.91 14.40 -4.86
CA GLU A 178 5.07 14.12 -3.68
C GLU A 178 5.34 12.75 -3.04
N TRP A 179 5.79 11.75 -3.80
CA TRP A 179 6.11 10.43 -3.24
C TRP A 179 7.30 10.45 -2.28
N SER A 180 8.31 11.28 -2.58
CA SER A 180 9.46 11.45 -1.68
C SER A 180 9.07 12.19 -0.41
N GLU A 181 8.27 13.25 -0.55
CA GLU A 181 7.77 14.03 0.58
C GLU A 181 6.85 13.20 1.49
N ASP A 182 5.88 12.48 0.90
CA ASP A 182 5.00 11.57 1.62
C ASP A 182 5.77 10.49 2.39
N TYR A 183 6.87 9.97 1.81
CA TYR A 183 7.68 8.99 2.50
C TYR A 183 8.27 9.56 3.79
N GLU A 184 8.88 10.71 3.71
CA GLU A 184 9.56 11.35 4.85
C GLU A 184 8.57 11.76 5.95
N LEU A 185 7.44 12.32 5.57
CA LEU A 185 6.46 12.85 6.50
C LEU A 185 5.55 11.77 7.10
N GLU A 186 5.15 10.78 6.30
CA GLU A 186 3.98 9.96 6.59
C GLU A 186 4.25 8.46 6.63
N TYR A 187 4.94 7.95 5.63
CA TYR A 187 5.13 6.50 5.50
C TYR A 187 5.93 5.92 6.66
N ALA A 188 6.98 6.61 7.10
CA ALA A 188 7.81 6.18 8.22
C ALA A 188 6.98 6.08 9.52
N SER A 189 6.11 7.06 9.76
CA SER A 189 5.21 7.09 10.92
C SER A 189 4.17 5.96 10.86
N SER A 190 3.51 5.76 9.71
CA SER A 190 2.51 4.69 9.51
C SER A 190 3.09 3.30 9.69
N SER A 191 4.39 3.13 9.41
CA SER A 191 5.10 1.86 9.63
C SER A 191 5.11 1.44 11.11
N GLY A 192 5.22 2.40 12.02
CA GLY A 192 5.15 2.13 13.46
C GLY A 192 3.82 1.50 13.87
N TYR A 193 2.71 2.04 13.38
CA TYR A 193 1.36 1.48 13.65
C TYR A 193 1.16 0.11 13.03
N ALA A 194 1.58 -0.08 11.78
CA ALA A 194 1.44 -1.37 11.09
C ALA A 194 2.20 -2.52 11.78
N HIS A 195 3.26 -2.22 12.50
CA HIS A 195 4.10 -3.19 13.20
C HIS A 195 3.95 -3.19 14.72
N ALA A 196 2.96 -2.47 15.25
CA ALA A 196 2.77 -2.28 16.70
C ALA A 196 4.09 -1.91 17.41
N ALA A 197 4.86 -1.00 16.80
CA ALA A 197 6.13 -0.55 17.37
C ALA A 197 5.91 0.10 18.74
N PRO A 198 6.83 -0.07 19.71
CA PRO A 198 6.64 0.47 21.07
C PRO A 198 6.27 1.96 21.11
N GLY A 199 6.85 2.78 20.22
CA GLY A 199 6.50 4.19 20.11
C GLY A 199 5.06 4.44 19.71
N ALA A 200 4.53 3.65 18.76
CA ALA A 200 3.14 3.78 18.33
C ALA A 200 2.14 3.28 19.37
N VAL A 201 2.51 2.22 20.12
CA VAL A 201 1.63 1.62 21.14
C VAL A 201 1.70 2.37 22.49
N LEU A 202 2.90 2.80 22.90
CA LEU A 202 3.13 3.38 24.23
C LEU A 202 3.05 4.90 24.27
N PHE A 203 3.25 5.59 23.15
CA PHE A 203 3.16 7.06 23.12
C PHE A 203 1.82 7.60 23.65
N PRO A 204 0.68 6.92 23.42
CA PRO A 204 -0.59 7.30 24.04
C PRO A 204 -0.64 7.23 25.57
N LEU A 205 0.30 6.53 26.23
CA LEU A 205 0.29 6.42 27.70
C LEU A 205 0.59 7.74 28.43
N HIS A 206 1.06 8.76 27.73
CA HIS A 206 1.24 10.11 28.28
C HIS A 206 -0.05 10.94 28.27
N ASP A 207 -1.14 10.40 27.69
CA ASP A 207 -2.46 11.02 27.73
C ASP A 207 -3.22 10.47 28.95
N PRO A 208 -3.50 11.29 29.96
CA PRO A 208 -4.19 10.85 31.17
C PRO A 208 -5.62 10.33 30.93
N ASP A 209 -6.20 10.68 29.76
CA ASP A 209 -7.54 10.25 29.34
C ASP A 209 -7.52 9.03 28.43
N ALA A 210 -6.35 8.43 28.18
CA ALA A 210 -6.21 7.23 27.36
C ALA A 210 -6.89 6.02 28.03
N SER A 211 -8.16 5.80 27.72
CA SER A 211 -8.83 4.55 28.09
C SER A 211 -8.39 3.43 27.16
N ILE A 212 -8.21 2.22 27.71
CA ILE A 212 -7.91 1.00 26.93
C ILE A 212 -9.01 0.71 25.89
N ALA A 213 -10.21 1.23 26.09
CA ALA A 213 -11.39 0.82 25.35
C ALA A 213 -11.61 1.56 24.02
N ARG A 214 -11.22 2.84 23.88
CA ARG A 214 -11.44 3.60 22.63
C ARG A 214 -10.77 4.96 22.70
N ARG A 215 -9.76 5.15 21.87
CA ARG A 215 -9.25 6.48 21.61
C ARG A 215 -9.89 7.00 20.33
N GLN A 216 -10.93 7.82 20.48
CA GLN A 216 -11.47 8.60 19.38
C GLN A 216 -10.60 9.83 19.20
N ASP A 217 -9.70 9.81 18.24
CA ASP A 217 -8.92 10.95 17.86
C ASP A 217 -9.45 11.46 16.50
N VAL A 218 -10.35 12.43 16.58
CA VAL A 218 -11.04 13.00 15.42
C VAL A 218 -10.06 13.69 14.48
N GLU A 219 -9.07 14.40 15.03
CA GLU A 219 -8.08 15.12 14.24
C GLU A 219 -7.15 14.17 13.49
N ARG A 220 -6.67 13.11 14.15
CA ARG A 220 -5.85 12.10 13.50
C ARG A 220 -6.63 11.28 12.48
N SER A 221 -7.89 10.99 12.76
CA SER A 221 -8.78 10.35 11.79
C SER A 221 -8.97 11.21 10.56
N ALA A 222 -9.20 12.51 10.73
CA ALA A 222 -9.30 13.45 9.62
C ALA A 222 -8.01 13.52 8.79
N MET A 223 -6.86 13.58 9.46
CA MET A 223 -5.55 13.57 8.80
C MET A 223 -5.33 12.30 7.96
N VAL A 224 -5.61 11.11 8.50
CA VAL A 224 -5.51 9.85 7.75
C VAL A 224 -6.46 9.86 6.56
N GLY A 225 -7.65 10.40 6.71
CA GLY A 225 -8.64 10.57 5.64
C GLY A 225 -8.11 11.45 4.50
N VAL A 226 -7.60 12.64 4.80
CA VAL A 226 -6.99 13.57 3.83
C VAL A 226 -5.91 12.87 3.01
N LYS A 227 -4.96 12.22 3.69
CA LYS A 227 -3.86 11.50 3.05
C LYS A 227 -4.33 10.37 2.16
N SER A 228 -5.30 9.60 2.63
CA SER A 228 -5.87 8.48 1.87
C SER A 228 -6.57 8.96 0.61
N VAL A 229 -7.30 10.08 0.68
CA VAL A 229 -7.92 10.72 -0.49
C VAL A 229 -6.86 11.16 -1.50
N ALA A 230 -5.80 11.85 -1.06
CA ALA A 230 -4.71 12.30 -1.93
C ALA A 230 -4.02 11.14 -2.66
N VAL A 231 -3.67 10.07 -1.93
CA VAL A 231 -3.06 8.87 -2.54
C VAL A 231 -4.02 8.19 -3.51
N MET A 232 -5.31 8.07 -3.16
CA MET A 232 -6.29 7.44 -4.04
C MET A 232 -6.54 8.25 -5.31
N ILE A 233 -6.52 9.57 -5.26
CA ILE A 233 -6.60 10.46 -6.43
C ILE A 233 -5.46 10.13 -7.40
N ARG A 234 -4.22 10.08 -6.94
CA ARG A 234 -3.05 9.73 -7.78
C ARG A 234 -3.18 8.34 -8.40
N THR A 235 -3.67 7.39 -7.62
CA THR A 235 -3.88 6.00 -8.06
C THR A 235 -4.96 5.92 -9.13
N PHE A 236 -6.05 6.63 -8.93
CA PHE A 236 -7.16 6.68 -9.87
C PHE A 236 -6.81 7.43 -11.16
N ASP A 237 -6.04 8.51 -11.10
CA ASP A 237 -5.56 9.22 -12.29
C ASP A 237 -4.75 8.30 -13.22
N LYS A 238 -3.90 7.44 -12.67
CA LYS A 238 -3.14 6.44 -13.44
C LYS A 238 -4.06 5.43 -14.12
N TRP A 239 -5.03 4.90 -13.39
CA TRP A 239 -6.00 3.96 -13.93
C TRP A 239 -6.88 4.63 -15.01
N ALA A 240 -7.40 5.82 -14.74
CA ALA A 240 -8.24 6.58 -15.67
C ALA A 240 -7.47 6.94 -16.95
N THR A 241 -6.22 7.39 -16.82
CA THR A 241 -5.34 7.66 -17.96
C THR A 241 -5.14 6.42 -18.83
N TYR A 242 -4.92 5.26 -18.22
CA TYR A 242 -4.81 3.99 -18.95
C TYR A 242 -6.11 3.63 -19.69
N GLN A 243 -7.28 3.87 -19.08
CA GLN A 243 -8.59 3.63 -19.67
C GLN A 243 -8.97 4.70 -20.73
N GLY A 244 -8.11 5.68 -21.01
CA GLY A 244 -8.39 6.79 -21.92
C GLY A 244 -9.44 7.78 -21.39
N SER A 245 -9.73 7.74 -20.08
CA SER A 245 -10.66 8.67 -19.43
C SER A 245 -9.91 9.91 -18.95
N ASN A 246 -10.56 11.08 -19.12
CA ASN A 246 -10.02 12.35 -18.64
C ASN A 246 -10.75 12.76 -17.36
N GLU A 247 -10.17 12.42 -16.22
CA GLU A 247 -10.74 12.74 -14.90
C GLU A 247 -10.06 13.95 -14.22
N ARG A 248 -9.10 14.59 -14.89
CA ARG A 248 -8.24 15.63 -14.29
C ARG A 248 -9.01 16.80 -13.69
N GLU A 249 -10.04 17.30 -14.37
CA GLU A 249 -10.82 18.41 -13.86
C GLU A 249 -11.58 18.02 -12.58
N TYR A 250 -12.20 16.85 -12.58
CA TYR A 250 -12.86 16.31 -11.38
C TYR A 250 -11.89 16.13 -10.22
N LEU A 251 -10.73 15.49 -10.48
CA LEU A 251 -9.72 15.23 -9.46
C LEU A 251 -9.11 16.53 -8.91
N ALA A 252 -8.85 17.52 -9.76
CA ALA A 252 -8.40 18.83 -9.33
C ALA A 252 -9.43 19.49 -8.39
N GLY A 253 -10.71 19.46 -8.74
CA GLY A 253 -11.78 19.98 -7.88
C GLY A 253 -11.92 19.24 -6.54
N VAL A 254 -11.61 17.94 -6.48
CA VAL A 254 -11.55 17.20 -5.20
C VAL A 254 -10.34 17.66 -4.37
N LEU A 255 -9.17 17.85 -4.99
CA LEU A 255 -7.96 18.33 -4.31
C LEU A 255 -8.14 19.74 -3.74
N ASP A 256 -8.75 20.65 -4.50
CA ASP A 256 -9.02 22.02 -4.05
C ASP A 256 -9.92 22.00 -2.79
N ARG A 257 -11.00 21.25 -2.81
CA ARG A 257 -11.88 21.10 -1.64
C ARG A 257 -11.20 20.38 -0.47
N LEU A 258 -10.28 19.44 -0.75
CA LEU A 258 -9.49 18.78 0.29
C LEU A 258 -8.56 19.78 0.98
N ALA A 259 -7.94 20.69 0.23
CA ALA A 259 -7.11 21.76 0.79
C ALA A 259 -7.93 22.72 1.68
N GLU A 260 -9.17 23.01 1.31
CA GLU A 260 -10.09 23.86 2.09
C GLU A 260 -10.47 23.23 3.45
N THR A 261 -10.47 21.89 3.58
CA THR A 261 -10.78 21.22 4.86
C THR A 261 -9.75 21.52 5.96
N GLY A 262 -8.54 21.95 5.59
CA GLY A 262 -7.48 22.32 6.53
C GLY A 262 -7.39 23.80 6.87
N THR A 263 -8.20 24.66 6.19
CA THR A 263 -8.15 26.12 6.35
C THR A 263 -9.34 26.69 7.14
N GLY A 264 -10.09 25.83 7.83
CA GLY A 264 -11.25 26.25 8.62
C GLY A 264 -10.90 27.39 9.59
N ASP A 265 -11.59 28.54 9.43
CA ASP A 265 -11.49 29.77 10.25
C ASP A 265 -11.79 29.57 11.75
#